data_f851ccb6c42f4aff6b5767ead84ee9d9
#
_entry.id   f851ccb6c42f4aff6b5767ead84ee9d9
#
_cell.length_a   1.000
_cell.length_b   1.000
_cell.length_c   1.000
_cell.angle_alpha   90.00
_cell.angle_beta   90.00
_cell.angle_gamma   90.00
#
_symmetry.space_group_name_H-M   'P 1'
#
loop_
_entity.id
_entity.type
_entity.pdbx_description
1 polymer ?
#
loop_
_entity_poly.entity_id
_entity_poly.type
_entity_poly.pdbx_seq_one_letter_code
_entity_poly.pdbx_strand_id
1 'polypeptide(L)'
;MYKNFFRYLISAIFLLGFSVNSNADFKVGFVYVGPTGDHGWTFQHHEGRNAVEAAGIKTTFVESVPEGADAERVIRQLAQSGHDLIFTTSFGYMDPTNKVAKDFPNVKFEHATGYKREHSNVSTYSARFYEGRTLLGHIAGKMTKTNTIGYIASFPIPEVIRGINA
;
A
#
# COMPACT_ATOMS: atom_id res chain seq x y z
N MET A 1 -36.62 37.19 38.30
CA MET A 1 -36.54 35.75 37.98
C MET A 1 -36.05 35.44 36.58
N TYR A 2 -36.27 36.29 35.58
CA TYR A 2 -35.88 36.09 34.18
C TYR A 2 -34.39 36.34 33.87
N LYS A 3 -33.67 37.18 34.62
CA LYS A 3 -32.25 37.51 34.36
C LYS A 3 -31.29 36.35 34.57
N ASN A 4 -31.60 35.41 35.47
CA ASN A 4 -30.72 34.25 35.70
C ASN A 4 -30.96 33.13 34.69
N PHE A 5 -32.19 33.00 34.19
CA PHE A 5 -32.51 32.00 33.15
C PHE A 5 -31.77 32.26 31.83
N PHE A 6 -31.64 33.52 31.45
CA PHE A 6 -30.91 33.91 30.22
C PHE A 6 -29.39 33.64 30.31
N ARG A 7 -28.81 33.80 31.53
CA ARG A 7 -27.38 33.53 31.77
C ARG A 7 -27.06 32.04 31.66
N TYR A 8 -27.93 31.17 32.13
CA TYR A 8 -27.75 29.70 32.00
C TYR A 8 -28.02 29.18 30.60
N LEU A 9 -28.91 29.83 29.86
CA LEU A 9 -29.18 29.48 28.45
C LEU A 9 -27.95 29.79 27.57
N ILE A 10 -27.29 30.93 27.77
CA ILE A 10 -26.06 31.31 27.04
C ILE A 10 -24.90 30.39 27.40
N SER A 11 -24.76 30.00 28.68
CA SER A 11 -23.73 29.01 29.09
C SER A 11 -23.95 27.62 28.51
N ALA A 12 -25.20 27.19 28.37
CA ALA A 12 -25.53 25.89 27.76
C ALA A 12 -25.26 25.85 26.25
N ILE A 13 -25.49 26.97 25.56
CA ILE A 13 -25.19 27.09 24.11
C ILE A 13 -23.68 27.10 23.84
N PHE A 14 -22.88 27.64 24.78
CA PHE A 14 -21.41 27.66 24.64
C PHE A 14 -20.77 26.28 24.88
N LEU A 15 -21.41 25.39 25.64
CA LEU A 15 -20.96 24.01 25.87
C LEU A 15 -21.32 23.02 24.76
N LEU A 16 -22.29 23.36 23.89
CA LEU A 16 -22.71 22.52 22.78
C LEU A 16 -21.95 22.82 21.46
N GLY A 17 -21.10 23.85 21.45
CA GLY A 17 -20.46 24.37 20.24
C GLY A 17 -19.08 23.80 19.90
N PHE A 18 -18.47 22.93 20.71
CA PHE A 18 -17.12 22.41 20.48
C PHE A 18 -17.05 20.89 20.43
N SER A 19 -17.91 20.27 19.66
CA SER A 19 -17.54 18.99 19.05
C SER A 19 -16.71 19.31 17.82
N VAL A 20 -15.45 19.68 18.00
CA VAL A 20 -14.47 19.59 16.92
C VAL A 20 -14.30 18.10 16.68
N ASN A 21 -15.09 17.56 15.74
CA ASN A 21 -14.71 16.32 15.08
C ASN A 21 -13.40 16.61 14.35
N SER A 22 -12.28 16.48 15.01
CA SER A 22 -11.01 16.27 14.34
C SER A 22 -11.02 14.82 13.82
N ASN A 23 -11.83 14.56 12.80
CA ASN A 23 -11.49 13.52 11.86
C ASN A 23 -10.20 14.00 11.22
N ALA A 24 -9.06 13.67 11.83
CA ALA A 24 -7.81 13.69 11.12
C ALA A 24 -8.07 12.85 9.88
N ASP A 25 -8.11 13.52 8.70
CA ASP A 25 -8.41 12.85 7.44
C ASP A 25 -7.44 11.70 7.28
N PHE A 26 -7.95 10.46 7.26
CA PHE A 26 -7.15 9.26 7.07
C PHE A 26 -6.38 9.34 5.76
N LYS A 27 -5.05 9.20 5.82
CA LYS A 27 -4.17 9.37 4.68
C LYS A 27 -3.47 8.07 4.34
N VAL A 28 -3.46 7.73 3.06
CA VAL A 28 -2.82 6.52 2.55
C VAL A 28 -1.68 6.88 1.62
N GLY A 29 -0.49 6.34 1.91
CA GLY A 29 0.71 6.50 1.09
C GLY A 29 0.98 5.26 0.24
N PHE A 30 1.53 5.45 -0.96
CA PHE A 30 1.95 4.37 -1.86
C PHE A 30 3.38 4.61 -2.34
N VAL A 31 4.22 3.59 -2.27
CA VAL A 31 5.60 3.62 -2.76
C VAL A 31 5.75 2.61 -3.89
N TYR A 32 6.05 3.10 -5.09
CA TYR A 32 6.14 2.29 -6.30
C TYR A 32 7.58 2.15 -6.78
N VAL A 33 7.95 0.96 -7.22
CA VAL A 33 9.29 0.67 -7.75
C VAL A 33 9.51 1.17 -9.18
N GLY A 34 8.45 1.28 -9.97
CA GLY A 34 8.47 1.76 -11.35
C GLY A 34 7.54 2.95 -11.58
N PRO A 35 7.48 3.46 -12.81
CA PRO A 35 6.56 4.52 -13.20
C PRO A 35 5.13 4.00 -13.33
N THR A 36 4.14 4.86 -13.08
CA THR A 36 2.72 4.51 -13.18
C THR A 36 2.27 4.16 -14.61
N GLY A 37 3.05 4.55 -15.62
CA GLY A 37 2.79 4.24 -17.02
C GLY A 37 3.40 2.92 -17.52
N ASP A 38 3.85 2.02 -16.66
CA ASP A 38 4.47 0.74 -17.05
C ASP A 38 3.48 -0.29 -17.63
N HIS A 39 2.18 -0.03 -17.53
CA HIS A 39 1.08 -0.93 -17.90
C HIS A 39 1.16 -2.33 -17.28
N GLY A 40 1.94 -2.48 -16.21
CA GLY A 40 2.21 -3.73 -15.53
C GLY A 40 2.07 -3.62 -14.01
N TRP A 41 3.16 -3.91 -13.31
CA TRP A 41 3.19 -4.01 -11.86
C TRP A 41 2.77 -2.71 -11.16
N THR A 42 3.43 -1.60 -11.49
CA THR A 42 3.14 -0.30 -10.88
C THR A 42 1.78 0.22 -11.30
N PHE A 43 1.43 0.07 -12.58
CA PHE A 43 0.11 0.46 -13.10
C PHE A 43 -1.03 -0.20 -12.30
N GLN A 44 -0.97 -1.53 -12.05
CA GLN A 44 -2.02 -2.23 -11.30
C GLN A 44 -2.14 -1.75 -9.85
N HIS A 45 -1.03 -1.46 -9.19
CA HIS A 45 -1.05 -0.87 -7.85
C HIS A 45 -1.61 0.55 -7.86
N HIS A 46 -1.34 1.32 -8.93
CA HIS A 46 -1.88 2.66 -9.10
C HIS A 46 -3.39 2.64 -9.33
N GLU A 47 -3.92 1.67 -10.09
CA GLU A 47 -5.37 1.46 -10.21
C GLU A 47 -6.01 1.13 -8.84
N GLY A 48 -5.34 0.32 -8.03
CA GLY A 48 -5.76 0.08 -6.64
C GLY A 48 -5.80 1.37 -5.82
N ARG A 49 -4.79 2.25 -5.94
CA ARG A 49 -4.78 3.58 -5.31
C ARG A 49 -5.94 4.44 -5.80
N ASN A 50 -6.20 4.47 -7.12
CA ASN A 50 -7.31 5.23 -7.69
C ASN A 50 -8.66 4.79 -7.10
N ALA A 51 -8.86 3.50 -6.87
CA ALA A 51 -10.05 2.97 -6.21
C ALA A 51 -10.17 3.45 -4.74
N VAL A 52 -9.07 3.51 -4.00
CA VAL A 52 -9.03 4.06 -2.63
C VAL A 52 -9.39 5.54 -2.63
N GLU A 53 -8.86 6.31 -3.58
CA GLU A 53 -9.16 7.74 -3.73
C GLU A 53 -10.62 7.98 -4.15
N ALA A 54 -11.16 7.17 -5.04
CA ALA A 54 -12.57 7.21 -5.43
C ALA A 54 -13.52 6.89 -4.27
N ALA A 55 -13.06 6.16 -3.25
CA ALA A 55 -13.80 5.95 -2.00
C ALA A 55 -13.73 7.15 -1.02
N GLY A 56 -13.12 8.27 -1.43
CA GLY A 56 -13.04 9.49 -0.64
C GLY A 56 -11.86 9.57 0.33
N ILE A 57 -10.90 8.66 0.24
CA ILE A 57 -9.73 8.63 1.10
C ILE A 57 -8.59 9.40 0.43
N LYS A 58 -7.91 10.27 1.18
CA LYS A 58 -6.74 11.01 0.68
C LYS A 58 -5.58 10.08 0.42
N THR A 59 -5.03 10.13 -0.78
CA THR A 59 -3.87 9.31 -1.17
C THR A 59 -2.69 10.16 -1.61
N THR A 60 -1.49 9.65 -1.39
CA THR A 60 -0.22 10.17 -1.90
C THR A 60 0.57 9.02 -2.48
N PHE A 61 1.29 9.23 -3.58
CA PHE A 61 2.20 8.22 -4.11
C PHE A 61 3.56 8.81 -4.48
N VAL A 62 4.57 7.96 -4.45
CA VAL A 62 5.91 8.25 -4.95
C VAL A 62 6.30 7.10 -5.87
N GLU A 63 6.58 7.39 -7.13
CA GLU A 63 6.92 6.40 -8.14
C GLU A 63 8.43 6.35 -8.43
N SER A 64 8.87 5.27 -9.09
CA SER A 64 10.27 5.08 -9.50
C SER A 64 11.26 5.17 -8.33
N VAL A 65 10.87 4.63 -7.18
CA VAL A 65 11.71 4.61 -5.99
C VAL A 65 12.62 3.38 -6.03
N PRO A 66 13.96 3.54 -6.07
CA PRO A 66 14.88 2.42 -6.01
C PRO A 66 14.73 1.63 -4.69
N GLU A 67 14.99 0.32 -4.75
CA GLU A 67 15.03 -0.52 -3.56
C GLU A 67 16.22 -0.16 -2.65
N GLY A 68 16.16 -0.55 -1.39
CA GLY A 68 17.21 -0.27 -0.41
C GLY A 68 17.05 1.06 0.32
N ALA A 69 18.11 1.88 0.37
CA ALA A 69 18.16 3.11 1.18
C ALA A 69 17.15 4.18 0.74
N ASP A 70 16.91 4.32 -0.55
CA ASP A 70 15.92 5.27 -1.07
C ASP A 70 14.50 4.86 -0.67
N ALA A 71 14.17 3.58 -0.73
CA ALA A 71 12.88 3.08 -0.26
C ALA A 71 12.69 3.38 1.24
N GLU A 72 13.69 3.11 2.09
CA GLU A 72 13.62 3.44 3.52
C GLU A 72 13.36 4.93 3.74
N ARG A 73 14.09 5.79 3.02
CA ARG A 73 13.94 7.24 3.13
C ARG A 73 12.53 7.69 2.75
N VAL A 74 11.99 7.22 1.62
CA VAL A 74 10.65 7.60 1.14
C VAL A 74 9.55 7.08 2.06
N ILE A 75 9.63 5.81 2.49
CA ILE A 75 8.67 5.22 3.43
C ILE A 75 8.66 6.02 4.74
N ARG A 76 9.83 6.38 5.27
CA ARG A 76 9.99 7.19 6.47
C ARG A 76 9.40 8.59 6.30
N GLN A 77 9.61 9.24 5.16
CA GLN A 77 9.04 10.56 4.86
C GLN A 77 7.51 10.53 4.85
N LEU A 78 6.90 9.50 4.25
CA LEU A 78 5.45 9.33 4.28
C LEU A 78 4.93 9.14 5.71
N ALA A 79 5.59 8.29 6.51
CA ALA A 79 5.23 8.09 7.92
C ALA A 79 5.34 9.39 8.74
N GLN A 80 6.41 10.16 8.56
CA GLN A 80 6.63 11.45 9.22
C GLN A 80 5.62 12.53 8.79
N SER A 81 5.12 12.47 7.56
CA SER A 81 4.12 13.42 7.04
C SER A 81 2.68 13.09 7.42
N GLY A 82 2.48 12.15 8.35
CA GLY A 82 1.19 11.84 8.95
C GLY A 82 0.30 10.97 8.07
N HIS A 83 0.88 10.00 7.35
CA HIS A 83 0.12 8.92 6.72
C HIS A 83 -0.20 7.85 7.75
N ASP A 84 -1.43 7.37 7.74
CA ASP A 84 -1.92 6.34 8.67
C ASP A 84 -1.67 4.93 8.16
N LEU A 85 -1.64 4.76 6.84
CA LEU A 85 -1.40 3.51 6.14
C LEU A 85 -0.45 3.74 4.96
N ILE A 86 0.55 2.88 4.81
CA ILE A 86 1.53 2.97 3.72
C ILE A 86 1.64 1.62 3.02
N PHE A 87 1.36 1.62 1.70
CA PHE A 87 1.59 0.49 0.82
C PHE A 87 2.99 0.54 0.22
N THR A 88 3.77 -0.52 0.39
CA THR A 88 5.11 -0.67 -0.16
C THR A 88 5.12 -1.80 -1.18
N THR A 89 5.18 -1.45 -2.47
CA THR A 89 4.75 -2.33 -3.56
C THR A 89 5.88 -3.04 -4.31
N SER A 90 6.99 -3.33 -3.64
CA SER A 90 8.06 -4.15 -4.21
C SER A 90 8.60 -5.13 -3.19
N PHE A 91 9.00 -6.33 -3.64
CA PHE A 91 9.62 -7.35 -2.79
C PHE A 91 10.85 -6.79 -2.04
N GLY A 92 11.69 -6.01 -2.71
CA GLY A 92 12.89 -5.41 -2.11
C GLY A 92 12.62 -4.29 -1.11
N TYR A 93 11.37 -3.87 -0.93
CA TYR A 93 10.98 -2.95 0.15
C TYR A 93 10.73 -3.65 1.49
N MET A 94 10.89 -4.98 1.57
CA MET A 94 10.58 -5.77 2.75
C MET A 94 11.37 -5.33 3.98
N ASP A 95 12.70 -5.26 3.88
CA ASP A 95 13.56 -4.82 4.99
C ASP A 95 13.39 -3.32 5.31
N PRO A 96 13.39 -2.41 4.30
CA PRO A 96 13.05 -1.01 4.53
C PRO A 96 11.73 -0.79 5.27
N THR A 97 10.67 -1.51 4.89
CA THR A 97 9.37 -1.41 5.53
C THR A 97 9.42 -1.81 7.01
N ASN A 98 10.00 -2.98 7.33
CA ASN A 98 10.12 -3.45 8.71
C ASN A 98 10.99 -2.49 9.56
N LYS A 99 12.06 -1.96 8.99
CA LYS A 99 12.93 -1.02 9.68
C LYS A 99 12.20 0.30 10.04
N VAL A 100 11.42 0.85 9.12
CA VAL A 100 10.63 2.06 9.38
C VAL A 100 9.47 1.77 10.33
N ALA A 101 8.79 0.63 10.18
CA ALA A 101 7.65 0.26 11.01
C ALA A 101 7.98 0.20 12.50
N LYS A 102 9.22 -0.18 12.85
CA LYS A 102 9.73 -0.16 14.21
C LYS A 102 9.63 1.23 14.86
N ASP A 103 9.94 2.27 14.09
CA ASP A 103 10.01 3.65 14.59
C ASP A 103 8.64 4.35 14.57
N PHE A 104 7.66 3.79 13.85
CA PHE A 104 6.31 4.36 13.66
C PHE A 104 5.21 3.35 14.03
N PRO A 105 5.04 2.97 15.30
CA PRO A 105 4.14 1.89 15.71
C PRO A 105 2.66 2.19 15.45
N ASN A 106 2.28 3.46 15.29
CA ASN A 106 0.91 3.88 15.02
C ASN A 106 0.56 3.90 13.53
N VAL A 107 1.57 3.89 12.64
CA VAL A 107 1.39 3.80 11.18
C VAL A 107 1.26 2.33 10.80
N LYS A 108 0.31 2.00 9.92
CA LYS A 108 0.14 0.65 9.37
C LYS A 108 0.89 0.54 8.04
N PHE A 109 1.48 -0.62 7.81
CA PHE A 109 2.24 -0.91 6.61
C PHE A 109 1.71 -2.17 5.94
N GLU A 110 1.38 -2.06 4.66
CA GLU A 110 0.96 -3.16 3.80
C GLU A 110 2.05 -3.40 2.74
N HIS A 111 2.76 -4.52 2.87
CA HIS A 111 3.88 -4.84 2.01
C HIS A 111 3.53 -5.91 0.99
N ALA A 112 3.72 -5.61 -0.31
CA ALA A 112 3.44 -6.52 -1.40
C ALA A 112 4.49 -7.62 -1.49
N THR A 113 4.04 -8.88 -1.60
CA THR A 113 4.84 -10.08 -1.90
C THR A 113 5.90 -10.49 -0.86
N GLY A 114 6.10 -9.71 0.19
CA GLY A 114 7.02 -10.04 1.26
C GLY A 114 6.50 -11.12 2.20
N TYR A 115 7.39 -11.61 3.06
CA TYR A 115 7.06 -12.61 4.08
C TYR A 115 7.44 -12.20 5.51
N LYS A 116 8.29 -11.17 5.68
CA LYS A 116 8.68 -10.66 6.99
C LYS A 116 7.60 -9.75 7.57
N ARG A 117 7.22 -10.02 8.80
CA ARG A 117 6.28 -9.25 9.61
C ARG A 117 6.84 -9.15 11.01
N GLU A 118 7.92 -8.36 11.16
CA GLU A 118 8.70 -8.26 12.40
C GLU A 118 7.99 -7.39 13.46
N HIS A 119 7.01 -6.59 13.03
CA HIS A 119 6.25 -5.68 13.90
C HIS A 119 4.74 -5.85 13.68
N SER A 120 3.95 -5.64 14.75
CA SER A 120 2.49 -5.82 14.74
C SER A 120 1.73 -4.86 13.81
N ASN A 121 2.39 -3.83 13.31
CA ASN A 121 1.87 -2.85 12.38
C ASN A 121 2.28 -3.12 10.91
N VAL A 122 2.90 -4.28 10.63
CA VAL A 122 3.26 -4.71 9.28
C VAL A 122 2.42 -5.90 8.87
N SER A 123 1.70 -5.79 7.76
CA SER A 123 1.04 -6.88 7.06
C SER A 123 1.68 -7.13 5.70
N THR A 124 1.42 -8.28 5.13
CA THR A 124 1.88 -8.62 3.78
C THR A 124 0.72 -9.14 2.95
N TYR A 125 0.69 -8.77 1.67
CA TYR A 125 -0.31 -9.26 0.71
C TYR A 125 0.34 -9.74 -0.58
N SER A 126 -0.33 -10.65 -1.28
CA SER A 126 0.11 -11.15 -2.58
C SER A 126 -1.08 -11.69 -3.35
N ALA A 127 -1.02 -11.63 -4.68
CA ALA A 127 -1.97 -12.32 -5.53
C ALA A 127 -1.46 -13.74 -5.85
N ARG A 128 -2.38 -14.62 -6.28
CA ARG A 128 -2.06 -15.98 -6.72
C ARG A 128 -1.61 -15.99 -8.17
N PHE A 129 -0.51 -15.32 -8.47
CA PHE A 129 0.02 -15.18 -9.83
C PHE A 129 0.24 -16.50 -10.54
N TYR A 130 0.56 -17.57 -9.79
CA TYR A 130 0.74 -18.92 -10.35
C TYR A 130 -0.53 -19.45 -11.01
N GLU A 131 -1.72 -19.11 -10.55
CA GLU A 131 -2.98 -19.55 -11.17
C GLU A 131 -3.12 -19.00 -12.61
N GLY A 132 -2.89 -17.70 -12.80
CA GLY A 132 -2.87 -17.09 -14.13
C GLY A 132 -1.75 -17.66 -15.01
N ARG A 133 -0.58 -17.94 -14.43
CA ARG A 133 0.55 -18.51 -15.19
C ARG A 133 0.30 -19.94 -15.63
N THR A 134 -0.39 -20.75 -14.81
CA THR A 134 -0.86 -22.09 -15.22
C THR A 134 -1.73 -22.01 -16.46
N LEU A 135 -2.70 -21.08 -16.49
CA LEU A 135 -3.54 -20.88 -17.69
C LEU A 135 -2.74 -20.46 -18.91
N LEU A 136 -1.78 -19.55 -18.74
CA LEU A 136 -0.89 -19.13 -19.82
C LEU A 136 -0.02 -20.30 -20.33
N GLY A 137 0.47 -21.15 -19.43
CA GLY A 137 1.20 -22.36 -19.78
C GLY A 137 0.35 -23.32 -20.61
N HIS A 138 -0.90 -23.55 -20.25
CA HIS A 138 -1.83 -24.35 -21.04
C HIS A 138 -2.09 -23.77 -22.43
N ILE A 139 -2.27 -22.47 -22.54
CA ILE A 139 -2.46 -21.80 -23.84
C ILE A 139 -1.20 -21.94 -24.68
N ALA A 140 -0.02 -21.64 -24.13
CA ALA A 140 1.25 -21.75 -24.82
C ALA A 140 1.51 -23.18 -25.30
N GLY A 141 1.20 -24.18 -24.44
CA GLY A 141 1.32 -25.60 -24.82
C GLY A 141 0.44 -26.00 -26.00
N LYS A 142 -0.77 -25.43 -26.08
CA LYS A 142 -1.67 -25.67 -27.22
C LYS A 142 -1.29 -24.91 -28.48
N MET A 143 -0.60 -23.78 -28.33
CA MET A 143 -0.23 -22.92 -29.47
C MET A 143 1.15 -23.23 -30.07
N THR A 144 2.06 -23.84 -29.30
CA THR A 144 3.39 -24.18 -29.81
C THR A 144 3.34 -25.15 -31.00
N LYS A 145 4.15 -24.87 -32.03
CA LYS A 145 4.30 -25.75 -33.19
C LYS A 145 5.52 -26.66 -33.09
N THR A 146 6.43 -26.33 -32.19
CA THR A 146 7.72 -27.03 -32.02
C THR A 146 7.80 -27.84 -30.72
N ASN A 147 6.75 -27.81 -29.88
CA ASN A 147 6.74 -28.34 -28.52
C ASN A 147 7.81 -27.72 -27.61
N THR A 148 8.31 -26.53 -27.98
CA THR A 148 9.26 -25.78 -27.18
C THR A 148 8.61 -24.47 -26.75
N ILE A 149 8.72 -24.16 -25.44
CA ILE A 149 8.21 -22.92 -24.82
C ILE A 149 9.38 -22.27 -24.07
N GLY A 150 9.58 -20.97 -24.31
CA GLY A 150 10.50 -20.15 -23.52
C GLY A 150 9.80 -19.38 -22.44
N TYR A 151 10.43 -19.23 -21.30
CA TYR A 151 9.95 -18.40 -20.19
C TYR A 151 11.04 -17.43 -19.74
N ILE A 152 10.72 -16.13 -19.72
CA ILE A 152 11.63 -15.10 -19.18
C ILE A 152 11.19 -14.78 -17.76
N ALA A 153 12.01 -15.16 -16.78
CA ALA A 153 11.80 -14.81 -15.38
C ALA A 153 12.37 -13.43 -15.06
N SER A 154 11.61 -12.58 -14.38
CA SER A 154 12.07 -11.24 -14.03
C SER A 154 13.14 -11.26 -12.93
N PHE A 155 12.87 -11.96 -11.81
CA PHE A 155 13.74 -12.02 -10.64
C PHE A 155 13.66 -13.39 -9.96
N PRO A 156 14.73 -13.87 -9.28
CA PRO A 156 14.72 -15.15 -8.56
C PRO A 156 14.06 -15.02 -7.17
N ILE A 157 12.84 -14.52 -7.12
CA ILE A 157 12.05 -14.35 -5.88
C ILE A 157 10.96 -15.43 -5.79
N PRO A 158 10.46 -15.75 -4.57
CA PRO A 158 9.57 -16.90 -4.35
C PRO A 158 8.33 -16.94 -5.23
N GLU A 159 7.69 -15.81 -5.49
CA GLU A 159 6.48 -15.74 -6.32
C GLU A 159 6.76 -16.01 -7.80
N VAL A 160 7.91 -15.55 -8.31
CA VAL A 160 8.33 -15.80 -9.70
C VAL A 160 8.68 -17.26 -9.87
N ILE A 161 9.47 -17.84 -8.97
CA ILE A 161 9.84 -19.26 -8.99
C ILE A 161 8.61 -20.16 -8.90
N ARG A 162 7.66 -19.83 -8.02
CA ARG A 162 6.37 -20.55 -7.91
C ARG A 162 5.61 -20.51 -9.24
N GLY A 163 5.60 -19.35 -9.90
CA GLY A 163 4.90 -19.20 -11.17
C GLY A 163 5.56 -19.93 -12.33
N ILE A 164 6.88 -20.18 -12.30
CA ILE A 164 7.59 -20.99 -13.29
C ILE A 164 7.22 -22.47 -13.13
N ASN A 165 7.05 -22.92 -11.89
CA ASN A 165 6.81 -24.33 -11.54
C ASN A 165 5.30 -24.69 -11.56
N ALA A 166 4.43 -23.77 -11.88
CA ALA A 166 2.99 -23.99 -11.98
C ALA A 166 2.58 -24.42 -13.38
#